data_9ce14cb879b8a138603ca1f00c511020
#
_entry.id   9ce14cb879b8a138603ca1f00c511020
#
_cell.length_a   1.000
_cell.length_b   1.000
_cell.length_c   1.000
_cell.angle_alpha   90.00
_cell.angle_beta   90.00
_cell.angle_gamma   90.00
#
_symmetry.space_group_name_H-M   'P 1'
#
loop_
_entity.id
_entity.type
_entity.pdbx_description
1 polymer ?
#
loop_
_entity_poly.entity_id
_entity_poly.type
_entity_poly.pdbx_seq_one_letter_code
_entity_poly.pdbx_strand_id
1 'polypeptide(L)'
;MQNILRISTPLIGGLFQENRLDDNAKLTFREGRLIECELGIFSDIHGNVQAVCPAIEFAVLDFEEKNDLSGPNLVASNVAVEKFLLGKKSIDVDSLYNEKCSLFRGTTQVNDAYIGDSLGGAKEAAQFIASEALRRGYALQEQCVFLSGACGDVIKAEPGEYRAEFGDLGELRFEIV
;
A
#
# COMPACT_ATOMS: atom_id res chain seq x y z
N MET A 1 -10.64 1.78 4.28
CA MET A 1 -11.06 3.09 3.71
C MET A 1 -12.47 3.07 3.09
N GLN A 2 -12.86 2.09 2.27
CA GLN A 2 -14.19 2.01 1.62
C GLN A 2 -15.37 2.20 2.59
N ASN A 3 -15.33 1.54 3.75
CA ASN A 3 -16.40 1.63 4.76
C ASN A 3 -16.51 3.04 5.37
N ILE A 4 -15.38 3.73 5.53
CA ILE A 4 -15.34 5.10 6.07
C ILE A 4 -15.94 6.09 5.07
N LEU A 5 -15.60 5.93 3.80
CA LEU A 5 -16.05 6.81 2.71
C LEU A 5 -17.44 6.45 2.17
N ARG A 6 -18.01 5.30 2.58
CA ARG A 6 -19.27 4.76 2.05
C ARG A 6 -19.29 4.63 0.52
N ILE A 7 -18.15 4.22 -0.06
CA ILE A 7 -18.00 3.96 -1.49
C ILE A 7 -18.07 2.48 -1.77
N SER A 8 -18.70 2.10 -2.88
CA SER A 8 -18.91 0.70 -3.26
C SER A 8 -17.72 0.07 -4.00
N THR A 9 -16.79 0.90 -4.50
CA THR A 9 -15.66 0.46 -5.32
C THR A 9 -14.37 1.03 -4.76
N PRO A 10 -13.28 0.24 -4.67
CA PRO A 10 -11.98 0.77 -4.29
C PRO A 10 -11.54 1.90 -5.22
N LEU A 11 -10.82 2.86 -4.66
CA LEU A 11 -10.21 3.95 -5.43
C LEU A 11 -8.80 3.54 -5.85
N ILE A 12 -8.37 4.04 -7.00
CA ILE A 12 -6.99 3.88 -7.48
C ILE A 12 -6.35 5.24 -7.68
N GLY A 13 -5.04 5.31 -7.41
CA GLY A 13 -4.17 6.46 -7.65
C GLY A 13 -2.92 6.06 -8.41
N GLY A 14 -2.08 7.01 -8.77
CA GLY A 14 -0.80 6.77 -9.44
C GLY A 14 0.37 6.71 -8.48
N LEU A 15 1.31 5.81 -8.71
CA LEU A 15 2.60 5.79 -8.03
C LEU A 15 3.62 6.56 -8.88
N PHE A 16 4.33 7.49 -8.26
CA PHE A 16 5.38 8.27 -8.91
C PHE A 16 6.75 7.80 -8.43
N GLN A 17 7.69 7.59 -9.37
CA GLN A 17 9.02 7.05 -9.05
C GLN A 17 9.78 7.92 -8.02
N GLU A 18 9.61 9.24 -8.06
CA GLU A 18 10.20 10.18 -7.10
C GLU A 18 9.66 10.05 -5.67
N ASN A 19 8.56 9.34 -5.49
CA ASN A 19 7.96 9.07 -4.19
C ASN A 19 8.41 7.73 -3.59
N ARG A 20 9.15 6.94 -4.36
CA ARG A 20 9.72 5.70 -3.87
C ARG A 20 10.88 5.97 -2.93
N LEU A 21 10.88 5.29 -1.80
CA LEU A 21 11.95 5.31 -0.81
C LEU A 21 12.74 4.00 -0.86
N ASP A 22 13.98 4.05 -0.41
CA ASP A 22 14.80 2.86 -0.19
C ASP A 22 14.51 2.26 1.19
N ASP A 23 14.79 0.97 1.37
CA ASP A 23 14.74 0.32 2.67
C ASP A 23 15.66 1.04 3.68
N ASN A 24 15.27 1.08 4.95
CA ASN A 24 15.87 1.87 6.02
C ASN A 24 15.78 3.40 5.82
N ALA A 25 14.81 3.89 5.03
CA ALA A 25 14.59 5.32 4.86
C ALA A 25 14.25 6.00 6.19
N LYS A 26 14.66 7.27 6.30
CA LYS A 26 14.26 8.17 7.37
C LYS A 26 13.28 9.20 6.83
N LEU A 27 12.12 9.32 7.47
CA LEU A 27 11.10 10.29 7.13
C LEU A 27 10.95 11.27 8.28
N THR A 28 10.92 12.56 7.96
CA THR A 28 10.56 13.58 8.95
C THR A 28 9.12 13.36 9.40
N PHE A 29 8.88 13.44 10.71
CA PHE A 29 7.53 13.34 11.25
C PHE A 29 6.62 14.40 10.64
N ARG A 30 5.43 13.96 10.25
CA ARG A 30 4.35 14.83 9.76
C ARG A 30 3.06 14.38 10.43
N GLU A 31 2.39 15.32 11.08
CA GLU A 31 1.06 15.06 11.64
C GLU A 31 0.08 14.64 10.54
N GLY A 32 -0.77 13.69 10.82
CA GLY A 32 -1.74 13.16 9.86
C GLY A 32 -1.18 12.13 8.88
N ARG A 33 0.14 11.85 8.88
CA ARG A 33 0.68 10.74 8.09
C ARG A 33 0.19 9.41 8.62
N LEU A 34 -0.16 8.54 7.69
CA LEU A 34 -0.61 7.18 7.92
C LEU A 34 0.41 6.21 7.34
N ILE A 35 0.46 5.00 7.90
CA ILE A 35 1.30 3.88 7.46
C ILE A 35 0.38 2.73 7.14
N GLU A 36 0.51 2.18 5.94
CA GLU A 36 -0.24 1.01 5.47
C GLU A 36 0.75 -0.08 5.05
N CYS A 37 0.58 -1.28 5.63
CA CYS A 37 1.28 -2.47 5.14
C CYS A 37 0.55 -2.98 3.92
N GLU A 38 1.25 -3.21 2.82
CA GLU A 38 0.67 -3.60 1.55
C GLU A 38 1.51 -4.65 0.85
N LEU A 39 0.96 -5.24 -0.18
CA LEU A 39 1.71 -6.05 -1.12
C LEU A 39 2.02 -5.22 -2.37
N GLY A 40 3.30 -5.15 -2.72
CA GLY A 40 3.73 -4.64 -4.02
C GLY A 40 3.59 -5.76 -5.05
N ILE A 41 2.85 -5.50 -6.12
CA ILE A 41 2.50 -6.49 -7.14
C ILE A 41 3.10 -6.05 -8.48
N PHE A 42 3.99 -6.86 -9.04
CA PHE A 42 4.53 -6.66 -10.39
C PHE A 42 3.65 -7.43 -11.37
N SER A 43 3.07 -6.71 -12.30
CA SER A 43 2.04 -7.23 -13.21
C SER A 43 2.25 -6.75 -14.63
N ASP A 44 1.70 -7.49 -15.59
CA ASP A 44 1.50 -7.01 -16.95
C ASP A 44 0.25 -6.11 -17.05
N ILE A 45 -0.01 -5.60 -18.25
CA ILE A 45 -1.16 -4.72 -18.55
C ILE A 45 -2.52 -5.39 -18.35
N HIS A 46 -2.57 -6.71 -18.25
CA HIS A 46 -3.80 -7.49 -18.08
C HIS A 46 -4.05 -7.89 -16.62
N GLY A 47 -3.16 -7.51 -15.70
CA GLY A 47 -3.27 -7.91 -14.30
C GLY A 47 -2.75 -9.32 -14.01
N ASN A 48 -1.95 -9.91 -14.92
CA ASN A 48 -1.29 -11.18 -14.63
C ASN A 48 -0.08 -10.92 -13.73
N VAL A 49 -0.09 -11.48 -12.54
CA VAL A 49 0.97 -11.30 -11.55
C VAL A 49 2.23 -12.04 -11.99
N GLN A 50 3.34 -11.32 -12.03
CA GLN A 50 4.66 -11.84 -12.38
C GLN A 50 5.55 -12.02 -11.14
N ALA A 51 5.41 -11.14 -10.16
CA ALA A 51 6.13 -11.20 -8.89
C ALA A 51 5.41 -10.33 -7.86
N VAL A 52 5.76 -10.52 -6.60
CA VAL A 52 5.28 -9.72 -5.48
C VAL A 52 6.43 -9.31 -4.57
N CYS A 53 6.21 -8.34 -3.71
CA CYS A 53 7.16 -7.95 -2.68
C CYS A 53 6.43 -7.34 -1.47
N PRO A 54 7.08 -7.28 -0.30
CA PRO A 54 6.62 -6.41 0.78
C PRO A 54 6.52 -4.96 0.31
N ALA A 55 5.49 -4.25 0.77
CA ALA A 55 5.36 -2.83 0.51
C ALA A 55 4.86 -2.08 1.74
N ILE A 56 5.27 -0.82 1.86
CA ILE A 56 4.70 0.14 2.80
C ILE A 56 4.24 1.34 2.00
N GLU A 57 2.99 1.76 2.21
CA GLU A 57 2.51 3.05 1.75
C GLU A 57 2.48 4.04 2.91
N PHE A 58 2.92 5.27 2.63
CA PHE A 58 2.73 6.43 3.49
C PHE A 58 1.70 7.33 2.83
N ALA A 59 0.55 7.46 3.47
CA ALA A 59 -0.52 8.33 3.02
C ALA A 59 -0.64 9.57 3.90
N VAL A 60 -1.10 10.70 3.34
CA VAL A 60 -1.37 11.92 4.09
C VAL A 60 -2.74 12.45 3.73
N LEU A 61 -3.64 12.44 4.69
CA LEU A 61 -4.97 13.02 4.55
C LEU A 61 -4.91 14.51 4.95
N ASP A 62 -4.43 15.34 4.02
CA ASP A 62 -4.22 16.78 4.22
C ASP A 62 -5.44 17.57 3.74
N PHE A 63 -6.57 17.37 4.40
CA PHE A 63 -7.79 18.09 4.15
C PHE A 63 -8.01 19.15 5.22
N GLU A 64 -8.42 20.37 4.82
CA GLU A 64 -8.64 21.49 5.75
C GLU A 64 -9.77 21.17 6.73
N GLU A 65 -10.85 20.55 6.26
CA GLU A 65 -11.98 20.17 7.09
C GLU A 65 -12.23 18.65 7.04
N LYS A 66 -12.71 18.09 8.15
CA LYS A 66 -13.06 16.65 8.21
C LYS A 66 -14.12 16.24 7.18
N ASN A 67 -15.01 17.16 6.82
CA ASN A 67 -16.06 16.90 5.81
C ASN A 67 -15.52 16.84 4.38
N ASP A 68 -14.29 17.29 4.14
CA ASP A 68 -13.63 17.22 2.85
C ASP A 68 -13.14 15.80 2.53
N LEU A 69 -13.07 14.91 3.52
CA LEU A 69 -12.76 13.50 3.29
C LEU A 69 -13.93 12.82 2.56
N SER A 70 -13.85 12.82 1.24
CA SER A 70 -14.82 12.24 0.33
C SER A 70 -14.13 11.46 -0.79
N GLY A 71 -14.85 10.54 -1.45
CA GLY A 71 -14.30 9.79 -2.58
C GLY A 71 -13.72 10.69 -3.68
N PRO A 72 -14.45 11.72 -4.19
CA PRO A 72 -13.92 12.64 -5.18
C PRO A 72 -12.66 13.40 -4.74
N ASN A 73 -12.64 13.92 -3.52
CA ASN A 73 -11.49 14.65 -3.00
C ASN A 73 -10.28 13.73 -2.80
N LEU A 74 -10.52 12.50 -2.37
CA LEU A 74 -9.46 11.52 -2.23
C LEU A 74 -8.85 11.15 -3.59
N VAL A 75 -9.66 11.00 -4.64
CA VAL A 75 -9.15 10.80 -6.01
C VAL A 75 -8.36 12.02 -6.47
N ALA A 76 -8.85 13.24 -6.20
CA ALA A 76 -8.16 14.48 -6.56
C ALA A 76 -6.80 14.63 -5.85
N SER A 77 -6.65 14.09 -4.63
CA SER A 77 -5.40 14.02 -3.87
C SER A 77 -4.54 12.80 -4.21
N ASN A 78 -4.81 12.13 -5.34
CA ASN A 78 -4.11 10.90 -5.74
C ASN A 78 -4.20 9.79 -4.67
N VAL A 79 -5.37 9.61 -4.08
CA VAL A 79 -5.66 8.63 -3.02
C VAL A 79 -4.79 8.84 -1.77
N ALA A 80 -4.32 10.09 -1.59
CA ALA A 80 -3.46 10.53 -0.49
C ALA A 80 -2.05 9.92 -0.44
N VAL A 81 -1.62 9.14 -1.43
CA VAL A 81 -0.28 8.57 -1.44
C VAL A 81 0.80 9.65 -1.44
N GLU A 82 1.69 9.60 -0.44
CA GLU A 82 2.82 10.54 -0.28
C GLU A 82 4.13 9.88 -0.69
N LYS A 83 4.43 8.72 -0.11
CA LYS A 83 5.66 7.96 -0.32
C LYS A 83 5.35 6.46 -0.24
N PHE A 84 6.27 5.63 -0.76
CA PHE A 84 6.17 4.19 -0.61
C PHE A 84 7.54 3.50 -0.59
N LEU A 85 7.59 2.32 0.05
CA LEU A 85 8.70 1.40 0.07
C LEU A 85 8.32 0.12 -0.69
N LEU A 86 9.28 -0.47 -1.39
CA LEU A 86 9.15 -1.79 -1.99
C LEU A 86 10.32 -2.66 -1.57
N GLY A 87 10.04 -3.84 -1.07
CA GLY A 87 11.03 -4.84 -0.71
C GLY A 87 11.56 -5.66 -1.87
N LYS A 88 12.20 -6.77 -1.54
CA LYS A 88 12.74 -7.70 -2.53
C LYS A 88 11.61 -8.47 -3.21
N LYS A 89 11.71 -8.62 -4.53
CA LYS A 89 10.75 -9.40 -5.33
C LYS A 89 10.82 -10.90 -5.01
N SER A 90 9.65 -11.52 -4.94
CA SER A 90 9.45 -12.97 -4.93
C SER A 90 8.53 -13.38 -6.08
N ILE A 91 8.78 -14.55 -6.67
CA ILE A 91 7.92 -15.13 -7.71
C ILE A 91 6.90 -16.14 -7.15
N ASP A 92 7.02 -16.52 -5.88
CA ASP A 92 6.05 -17.37 -5.21
C ASP A 92 4.86 -16.51 -4.76
N VAL A 93 3.74 -16.65 -5.45
CA VAL A 93 2.53 -15.86 -5.25
C VAL A 93 1.43 -16.68 -4.56
N ASP A 94 1.41 -17.99 -4.79
CA ASP A 94 0.27 -18.83 -4.38
C ASP A 94 0.26 -19.16 -2.89
N SER A 95 1.42 -19.17 -2.23
CA SER A 95 1.55 -19.47 -0.80
C SER A 95 1.16 -18.31 0.13
N LEU A 96 1.06 -17.09 -0.41
CA LEU A 96 1.06 -15.85 0.40
C LEU A 96 -0.27 -15.46 1.01
N TYR A 97 -1.40 -16.04 0.57
CA TYR A 97 -2.71 -15.62 1.02
C TYR A 97 -2.87 -15.67 2.55
N ASN A 98 -2.33 -16.71 3.17
CA ASN A 98 -2.39 -16.93 4.62
C ASN A 98 -1.13 -16.46 5.35
N GLU A 99 -0.18 -15.83 4.66
CA GLU A 99 0.99 -15.26 5.31
C GLU A 99 0.62 -14.03 6.12
N LYS A 100 1.28 -13.92 7.29
CA LYS A 100 1.08 -12.76 8.17
C LYS A 100 1.84 -11.55 7.67
N CYS A 101 1.20 -10.40 7.89
CA CYS A 101 1.78 -9.08 7.75
C CYS A 101 1.70 -8.36 9.10
N SER A 102 2.83 -8.08 9.71
CA SER A 102 2.90 -7.45 11.03
C SER A 102 3.77 -6.19 10.99
N LEU A 103 3.31 -5.12 11.64
CA LEU A 103 4.08 -3.89 11.80
C LEU A 103 4.42 -3.67 13.26
N PHE A 104 5.68 -3.39 13.53
CA PHE A 104 6.19 -3.06 14.86
C PHE A 104 6.74 -1.64 14.87
N ARG A 105 6.48 -0.91 15.97
CA ARG A 105 7.19 0.32 16.33
C ARG A 105 8.05 0.01 17.57
N GLY A 106 9.36 0.01 17.39
CA GLY A 106 10.27 -0.56 18.38
C GLY A 106 9.93 -2.01 18.68
N THR A 107 9.51 -2.30 19.91
CA THR A 107 9.07 -3.65 20.33
C THR A 107 7.55 -3.82 20.34
N THR A 108 6.78 -2.77 20.08
CA THR A 108 5.31 -2.80 20.12
C THR A 108 4.75 -3.16 18.77
N GLN A 109 3.96 -4.23 18.70
CA GLN A 109 3.20 -4.58 17.51
C GLN A 109 2.02 -3.62 17.37
N VAL A 110 1.91 -2.94 16.22
CA VAL A 110 0.90 -1.93 15.92
C VAL A 110 -0.05 -2.34 14.79
N ASN A 111 0.31 -3.37 14.01
CA ASN A 111 -0.58 -4.03 13.05
C ASN A 111 -0.31 -5.54 13.05
N ASP A 112 -1.37 -6.35 12.89
CA ASP A 112 -1.29 -7.80 12.69
C ASP A 112 -2.44 -8.23 11.77
N ALA A 113 -2.12 -8.67 10.57
CA ALA A 113 -3.07 -8.98 9.52
C ALA A 113 -2.59 -10.13 8.65
N TYR A 114 -3.40 -10.53 7.69
CA TYR A 114 -2.99 -11.46 6.64
C TYR A 114 -2.85 -10.72 5.31
N ILE A 115 -1.91 -11.17 4.49
CA ILE A 115 -1.68 -10.59 3.14
C ILE A 115 -2.95 -10.71 2.29
N GLY A 116 -3.71 -11.79 2.44
CA GLY A 116 -4.97 -12.01 1.73
C GLY A 116 -6.13 -11.10 2.15
N ASP A 117 -5.99 -10.32 3.22
CA ASP A 117 -7.06 -9.41 3.69
C ASP A 117 -7.28 -8.23 2.75
N SER A 118 -6.28 -7.88 1.93
CA SER A 118 -6.41 -6.81 0.96
C SER A 118 -6.94 -7.33 -0.38
N LEU A 119 -8.11 -6.83 -0.80
CA LEU A 119 -8.77 -7.10 -2.09
C LEU A 119 -8.82 -8.59 -2.52
N GLY A 120 -8.76 -9.53 -1.56
CA GLY A 120 -8.78 -10.96 -1.86
C GLY A 120 -7.44 -11.56 -2.25
N GLY A 121 -6.34 -10.81 -2.11
CA GLY A 121 -4.99 -11.25 -2.40
C GLY A 121 -4.40 -10.68 -3.69
N ALA A 122 -3.18 -11.10 -4.03
CA ALA A 122 -2.39 -10.50 -5.10
C ALA A 122 -3.04 -10.57 -6.49
N LYS A 123 -3.65 -11.70 -6.84
CA LYS A 123 -4.24 -11.92 -8.16
C LYS A 123 -5.48 -11.07 -8.36
N GLU A 124 -6.39 -11.10 -7.40
CA GLU A 124 -7.63 -10.33 -7.42
C GLU A 124 -7.35 -8.83 -7.41
N ALA A 125 -6.41 -8.38 -6.58
CA ALA A 125 -5.98 -7.00 -6.53
C ALA A 125 -5.39 -6.53 -7.86
N ALA A 126 -4.47 -7.30 -8.47
CA ALA A 126 -3.85 -6.96 -9.75
C ALA A 126 -4.89 -6.86 -10.88
N GLN A 127 -5.79 -7.82 -10.98
CA GLN A 127 -6.85 -7.82 -12.00
C GLN A 127 -7.81 -6.63 -11.84
N PHE A 128 -8.20 -6.34 -10.59
CA PHE A 128 -9.04 -5.19 -10.30
C PHE A 128 -8.33 -3.88 -10.69
N ILE A 129 -7.10 -3.67 -10.24
CA ILE A 129 -6.35 -2.44 -10.49
C ILE A 129 -6.10 -2.24 -11.98
N ALA A 130 -5.66 -3.29 -12.70
CA ALA A 130 -5.41 -3.22 -14.13
C ALA A 130 -6.68 -2.87 -14.90
N SER A 131 -7.80 -3.56 -14.63
CA SER A 131 -9.07 -3.32 -15.30
C SER A 131 -9.61 -1.92 -15.03
N GLU A 132 -9.54 -1.45 -13.80
CA GLU A 132 -10.01 -0.13 -13.40
C GLU A 132 -9.12 0.99 -13.96
N ALA A 133 -7.80 0.79 -13.99
CA ALA A 133 -6.86 1.71 -14.61
C ALA A 133 -7.15 1.90 -16.10
N LEU A 134 -7.31 0.80 -16.85
CA LEU A 134 -7.65 0.85 -18.26
C LEU A 134 -9.04 1.51 -18.49
N ARG A 135 -10.02 1.18 -17.66
CA ARG A 135 -11.37 1.80 -17.73
C ARG A 135 -11.32 3.31 -17.54
N ARG A 136 -10.39 3.81 -16.74
CA ARG A 136 -10.18 5.24 -16.48
C ARG A 136 -9.25 5.92 -17.48
N GLY A 137 -8.70 5.17 -18.45
CA GLY A 137 -7.83 5.71 -19.49
C GLY A 137 -6.36 5.85 -19.09
N TYR A 138 -5.92 5.19 -18.00
CA TYR A 138 -4.51 5.12 -17.68
C TYR A 138 -3.77 4.24 -18.70
N ALA A 139 -2.60 4.69 -19.13
CA ALA A 139 -1.70 3.90 -19.98
C ALA A 139 -0.85 2.99 -19.08
N LEU A 140 -1.17 1.71 -19.03
CA LEU A 140 -0.36 0.71 -18.37
C LEU A 140 0.82 0.30 -19.26
N GLN A 141 1.95 -0.06 -18.63
CA GLN A 141 3.14 -0.57 -19.30
C GLN A 141 3.23 -2.09 -19.13
N GLU A 142 4.08 -2.74 -19.92
CA GLU A 142 4.35 -4.19 -19.84
C GLU A 142 4.80 -4.67 -18.44
N GLN A 143 5.38 -3.76 -17.67
CA GLN A 143 5.72 -4.00 -16.26
C GLN A 143 5.17 -2.87 -15.42
N CYS A 144 4.04 -3.13 -14.78
CA CYS A 144 3.43 -2.24 -13.80
C CYS A 144 3.77 -2.68 -12.38
N VAL A 145 3.77 -1.72 -11.47
CA VAL A 145 3.80 -1.97 -10.03
C VAL A 145 2.49 -1.45 -9.46
N PHE A 146 1.77 -2.33 -8.78
CA PHE A 146 0.56 -1.97 -8.04
C PHE A 146 0.80 -2.14 -6.55
N LEU A 147 0.13 -1.35 -5.73
CA LEU A 147 -0.04 -1.57 -4.32
C LEU A 147 -1.43 -2.14 -4.07
N SER A 148 -1.50 -3.19 -3.23
CA SER A 148 -2.74 -3.97 -3.04
C SER A 148 -3.84 -3.24 -2.28
N GLY A 149 -3.50 -2.15 -1.61
CA GLY A 149 -4.29 -1.60 -0.52
C GLY A 149 -3.95 -2.24 0.83
N ALA A 150 -4.31 -1.58 1.92
CA ALA A 150 -3.89 -1.96 3.27
C ALA A 150 -4.24 -3.39 3.65
N CYS A 151 -3.24 -4.13 4.15
CA CYS A 151 -3.39 -5.38 4.87
C CYS A 151 -3.57 -5.04 6.36
N GLY A 152 -4.79 -5.18 6.86
CA GLY A 152 -5.15 -4.85 8.25
C GLY A 152 -5.45 -3.37 8.47
N ASP A 153 -4.96 -2.84 9.59
CA ASP A 153 -5.26 -1.49 10.03
C ASP A 153 -4.35 -0.44 9.36
N VAL A 154 -4.92 0.75 9.20
CA VAL A 154 -4.19 1.97 8.81
C VAL A 154 -3.65 2.63 10.07
N ILE A 155 -2.33 2.72 10.21
CA ILE A 155 -1.66 3.12 11.44
C ILE A 155 -1.25 4.60 11.37
N LYS A 156 -1.55 5.38 12.41
CA LYS A 156 -1.00 6.74 12.51
C LYS A 156 0.51 6.69 12.70
N ALA A 157 1.22 7.45 11.89
CA ALA A 157 2.66 7.60 12.03
C ALA A 157 3.00 8.38 13.31
N GLU A 158 3.93 7.84 14.08
CA GLU A 158 4.53 8.50 15.24
C GLU A 158 6.05 8.34 15.16
N PRO A 159 6.84 9.23 15.78
CA PRO A 159 8.29 9.08 15.81
C PRO A 159 8.73 7.72 16.36
N GLY A 160 9.75 7.13 15.72
CA GLY A 160 10.32 5.84 16.14
C GLY A 160 10.83 5.00 14.99
N GLU A 161 11.47 3.89 15.34
CA GLU A 161 11.92 2.86 14.40
C GLU A 161 10.79 1.89 14.12
N TYR A 162 10.58 1.59 12.84
CA TYR A 162 9.56 0.66 12.37
C TYR A 162 10.17 -0.54 11.66
N ARG A 163 9.53 -1.69 11.85
CA ARG A 163 9.85 -2.95 11.18
C ARG A 163 8.55 -3.62 10.77
N ALA A 164 8.39 -3.83 9.47
CA ALA A 164 7.26 -4.55 8.89
C ALA A 164 7.72 -5.94 8.43
N GLU A 165 7.08 -6.97 8.93
CA GLU A 165 7.35 -8.39 8.61
C GLU A 165 6.25 -8.93 7.71
N PHE A 166 6.62 -9.66 6.64
CA PHE A 166 5.69 -10.21 5.66
C PHE A 166 5.94 -11.72 5.45
N GLY A 167 6.07 -12.46 6.54
CA GLY A 167 6.34 -13.90 6.48
C GLY A 167 7.56 -14.21 5.60
N ASP A 168 7.42 -15.17 4.69
CA ASP A 168 8.52 -15.60 3.81
C ASP A 168 8.93 -14.56 2.75
N LEU A 169 8.16 -13.50 2.55
CA LEU A 169 8.56 -12.39 1.69
C LEU A 169 9.68 -11.52 2.30
N GLY A 170 9.90 -11.62 3.62
CA GLY A 170 10.93 -10.86 4.32
C GLY A 170 10.39 -9.64 5.05
N GLU A 171 11.26 -8.64 5.24
CA GLU A 171 10.93 -7.47 6.06
C GLU A 171 11.33 -6.16 5.38
N LEU A 172 10.71 -5.07 5.84
CA LEU A 172 11.06 -3.69 5.52
C LEU A 172 11.30 -2.92 6.82
N ARG A 173 12.25 -1.97 6.78
CA ARG A 173 12.57 -1.10 7.91
C ARG A 173 12.54 0.35 7.49
N PHE A 174 12.13 1.22 8.40
CA PHE A 174 12.17 2.66 8.24
C PHE A 174 12.13 3.35 9.60
N GLU A 175 12.45 4.64 9.63
CA GLU A 175 12.42 5.46 10.83
C GLU A 175 11.63 6.74 10.55
N ILE A 176 10.82 7.14 11.53
CA ILE A 176 10.16 8.46 11.54
C ILE A 176 10.85 9.32 12.61
N VAL A 177 11.45 10.43 12.20
CA VAL A 177 12.27 11.33 13.01
C VAL A 177 11.65 12.73 13.12
#